data_67f289a43366324e47a1b499464a50e4
#
_entry.id   67f289a43366324e47a1b499464a50e4
#
_cell.length_a   1.000
_cell.length_b   1.000
_cell.length_c   1.000
_cell.angle_alpha   90.00
_cell.angle_beta   90.00
_cell.angle_gamma   90.00
#
_symmetry.space_group_name_H-M   'P 1'
#
loop_
_entity.id
_entity.type
_entity.pdbx_description
1 polymer ?
#
loop_
_entity_poly.entity_id
_entity_poly.type
_entity_poly.pdbx_seq_one_letter_code
_entity_poly.pdbx_strand_id
1 'polypeptide(L)'
;LGVTQVEVGDDLKAMGTADDYLIQADKNPNSRGAVDLGLAPRAGVLGGQAVIEAAKAGKLAVLLLVGHDLGADAVAVAAKATVIGIHSHAHVGALASTLLLPKAVHAEQDGSFTNVKGRVQRVRKALEPLAESLPGYTLAFHLAESLGHKAPASSPTEIFSLLAAKVPAYEGLSLDGLGN
;
A
#
# COMPACT_ATOMS: atom_id res chain seq x y z
N LEU A 1 -0.14 22.27 5.53
CA LEU A 1 -0.86 21.38 6.43
C LEU A 1 0.11 20.91 7.51
N GLY A 2 -0.07 21.37 8.76
CA GLY A 2 0.75 20.92 9.89
C GLY A 2 0.28 19.53 10.33
N VAL A 3 0.74 18.47 9.63
CA VAL A 3 0.49 17.10 10.06
C VAL A 3 1.37 16.80 11.25
N THR A 4 0.78 16.65 12.43
CA THR A 4 1.49 16.38 13.67
C THR A 4 1.59 14.91 14.02
N GLN A 5 0.76 14.06 13.38
CA GLN A 5 0.71 12.63 13.61
C GLN A 5 0.27 11.90 12.34
N VAL A 6 0.98 10.82 11.99
CA VAL A 6 0.61 9.91 10.90
C VAL A 6 0.38 8.53 11.50
N GLU A 7 -0.79 7.99 11.24
CA GLU A 7 -1.14 6.62 11.60
C GLU A 7 -1.18 5.77 10.35
N VAL A 8 -0.54 4.62 10.38
CA VAL A 8 -0.51 3.66 9.27
C VAL A 8 -1.09 2.35 9.79
N GLY A 9 -2.04 1.80 9.07
CA GLY A 9 -2.65 0.54 9.44
C GLY A 9 -3.09 -0.26 8.24
N ASP A 10 -2.93 -1.57 8.35
CA ASP A 10 -3.51 -2.56 7.46
C ASP A 10 -3.94 -3.76 8.31
N ASP A 11 -5.15 -4.23 8.07
CA ASP A 11 -5.65 -5.45 8.71
C ASP A 11 -5.27 -6.65 7.85
N LEU A 12 -4.11 -7.23 8.08
CA LEU A 12 -3.63 -8.41 7.38
C LEU A 12 -4.40 -9.67 7.84
N LYS A 13 -5.68 -9.73 7.49
CA LYS A 13 -6.54 -10.86 7.87
C LYS A 13 -6.33 -12.04 6.93
N ALA A 14 -6.19 -13.23 7.51
CA ALA A 14 -6.35 -14.47 6.77
C ALA A 14 -7.80 -14.53 6.23
N MET A 15 -7.94 -14.66 4.90
CA MET A 15 -9.25 -14.65 4.24
C MET A 15 -9.72 -16.04 3.80
N GLY A 16 -9.11 -17.09 4.31
CA GLY A 16 -9.42 -18.46 3.92
C GLY A 16 -9.00 -19.50 4.92
N THR A 17 -9.19 -20.75 4.54
CA THR A 17 -8.75 -21.92 5.31
C THR A 17 -7.50 -22.50 4.64
N ALA A 18 -6.54 -22.93 5.45
CA ALA A 18 -5.39 -23.69 4.97
C ALA A 18 -5.82 -25.15 4.75
N ASP A 19 -5.15 -25.82 3.80
CA ASP A 19 -5.14 -27.27 3.69
C ASP A 19 -3.77 -27.82 4.13
N ASP A 20 -3.65 -29.14 4.17
CA ASP A 20 -2.42 -29.81 4.61
C ASP A 20 -1.34 -29.86 3.51
N TYR A 21 -1.62 -29.33 2.32
CA TYR A 21 -0.76 -29.53 1.16
C TYR A 21 -0.23 -28.23 0.53
N LEU A 22 -1.09 -27.37 0.03
CA LEU A 22 -0.69 -26.21 -0.79
C LEU A 22 -1.35 -24.90 -0.37
N ILE A 23 -2.60 -24.95 0.05
CA ILE A 23 -3.40 -23.76 0.29
C ILE A 23 -3.08 -23.16 1.65
N GLN A 24 -2.69 -21.90 1.68
CA GLN A 24 -2.50 -21.14 2.92
C GLN A 24 -3.79 -20.40 3.31
N ALA A 25 -3.98 -20.17 4.60
CA ALA A 25 -5.10 -19.37 5.11
C ALA A 25 -5.00 -17.91 4.67
N ASP A 26 -3.80 -17.36 4.64
CA ASP A 26 -3.55 -16.04 4.06
C ASP A 26 -3.58 -16.10 2.53
N LYS A 27 -4.53 -15.37 1.95
CA LYS A 27 -4.72 -15.27 0.49
C LYS A 27 -4.08 -14.03 -0.10
N ASN A 28 -3.48 -13.18 0.72
CA ASN A 28 -2.83 -11.98 0.22
C ASN A 28 -1.41 -12.30 -0.29
N PRO A 29 -1.01 -11.79 -1.45
CA PRO A 29 0.26 -12.17 -2.06
C PRO A 29 1.48 -11.60 -1.35
N ASN A 30 1.34 -10.57 -0.51
CA ASN A 30 2.46 -9.81 0.08
C ASN A 30 2.29 -9.46 1.56
N SER A 31 1.50 -10.21 2.32
CA SER A 31 1.33 -9.98 3.77
C SER A 31 2.66 -10.00 4.51
N ARG A 32 3.54 -10.93 4.15
CA ARG A 32 4.89 -11.01 4.75
C ARG A 32 5.69 -9.74 4.49
N GLY A 33 5.68 -9.21 3.26
CA GLY A 33 6.35 -7.95 2.94
C GLY A 33 5.77 -6.76 3.72
N ALA A 34 4.45 -6.70 3.91
CA ALA A 34 3.83 -5.68 4.75
C ALA A 34 4.29 -5.77 6.22
N VAL A 35 4.42 -6.98 6.76
CA VAL A 35 4.99 -7.20 8.11
C VAL A 35 6.44 -6.73 8.17
N ASP A 36 7.26 -7.13 7.22
CA ASP A 36 8.69 -6.79 7.17
C ASP A 36 8.92 -5.27 7.05
N LEU A 37 8.01 -4.57 6.34
CA LEU A 37 7.99 -3.11 6.22
C LEU A 37 7.37 -2.39 7.45
N GLY A 38 6.86 -3.13 8.42
CA GLY A 38 6.24 -2.57 9.61
C GLY A 38 4.86 -1.95 9.39
N LEU A 39 4.15 -2.34 8.33
CA LEU A 39 2.78 -1.89 8.03
C LEU A 39 1.71 -2.71 8.75
N ALA A 40 2.07 -3.88 9.31
CA ALA A 40 1.14 -4.69 10.09
C ALA A 40 0.79 -4.03 11.42
N PRO A 41 -0.41 -4.25 11.96
CA PRO A 41 -0.80 -3.78 13.28
C PRO A 41 0.19 -4.27 14.36
N ARG A 42 0.63 -3.36 15.21
CA ARG A 42 1.53 -3.63 16.33
C ARG A 42 1.31 -2.60 17.43
N ALA A 43 1.98 -2.73 18.58
CA ALA A 43 1.92 -1.74 19.63
C ALA A 43 2.23 -0.33 19.11
N GLY A 44 1.30 0.59 19.25
CA GLY A 44 1.38 1.96 18.76
C GLY A 44 1.06 2.17 17.27
N VAL A 45 0.64 1.11 16.56
CA VAL A 45 0.16 1.20 15.17
C VAL A 45 -1.27 0.64 15.13
N LEU A 46 -2.22 1.46 14.69
CA LEU A 46 -3.61 1.05 14.55
C LEU A 46 -3.79 0.08 13.37
N GLY A 47 -4.69 -0.88 13.51
CA GLY A 47 -5.19 -1.65 12.37
C GLY A 47 -6.06 -0.79 11.45
N GLY A 48 -6.26 -1.22 10.20
CA GLY A 48 -7.03 -0.48 9.20
C GLY A 48 -8.44 -0.14 9.67
N GLN A 49 -9.13 -1.09 10.34
CA GLN A 49 -10.47 -0.85 10.90
C GLN A 49 -10.46 0.26 11.96
N ALA A 50 -9.46 0.30 12.83
CA ALA A 50 -9.36 1.36 13.85
C ALA A 50 -9.11 2.75 13.24
N VAL A 51 -8.36 2.82 12.14
CA VAL A 51 -8.16 4.05 11.35
C VAL A 51 -9.47 4.51 10.72
N ILE A 52 -10.27 3.59 10.16
CA ILE A 52 -11.59 3.88 9.59
C ILE A 52 -12.53 4.43 10.67
N GLU A 53 -12.58 3.80 11.83
CA GLU A 53 -13.41 4.28 12.95
C GLU A 53 -12.98 5.66 13.46
N ALA A 54 -11.67 5.93 13.50
CA ALA A 54 -11.16 7.26 13.83
C ALA A 54 -11.57 8.32 12.79
N ALA A 55 -11.55 7.97 11.51
CA ALA A 55 -12.02 8.85 10.44
C ALA A 55 -13.54 9.13 10.55
N LYS A 56 -14.36 8.11 10.77
CA LYS A 56 -15.81 8.25 10.99
C LYS A 56 -16.14 9.12 12.22
N ALA A 57 -15.30 9.02 13.25
CA ALA A 57 -15.42 9.84 14.46
C ALA A 57 -14.91 11.30 14.27
N GLY A 58 -14.42 11.67 13.08
CA GLY A 58 -13.88 13.01 12.80
C GLY A 58 -12.52 13.31 13.47
N LYS A 59 -11.80 12.28 13.89
CA LYS A 59 -10.47 12.42 14.51
C LYS A 59 -9.34 12.60 13.49
N LEU A 60 -9.60 12.31 12.22
CA LEU A 60 -8.64 12.42 11.13
C LEU A 60 -9.12 13.52 10.17
N ALA A 61 -8.28 14.50 9.88
CA ALA A 61 -8.58 15.54 8.89
C ALA A 61 -8.41 15.01 7.45
N VAL A 62 -7.44 14.13 7.23
CA VAL A 62 -7.13 13.53 5.93
C VAL A 62 -6.95 12.03 6.10
N LEU A 63 -7.53 11.27 5.20
CA LEU A 63 -7.33 9.83 5.07
C LEU A 63 -6.75 9.51 3.69
N LEU A 64 -5.56 8.93 3.65
CA LEU A 64 -4.95 8.40 2.44
C LEU A 64 -5.25 6.89 2.33
N LEU A 65 -5.96 6.50 1.28
CA LEU A 65 -6.30 5.10 0.99
C LEU A 65 -5.47 4.59 -0.17
N VAL A 66 -4.74 3.51 0.02
CA VAL A 66 -3.93 2.90 -1.03
C VAL A 66 -4.43 1.47 -1.29
N GLY A 67 -5.28 1.33 -2.31
CA GLY A 67 -5.81 0.03 -2.71
C GLY A 67 -6.82 -0.60 -1.73
N HIS A 68 -7.30 0.14 -0.74
CA HIS A 68 -8.25 -0.35 0.26
C HIS A 68 -9.67 0.14 -0.06
N ASP A 69 -10.66 -0.75 -0.04
CA ASP A 69 -12.06 -0.40 -0.23
C ASP A 69 -12.75 -0.16 1.14
N LEU A 70 -13.31 1.01 1.31
CA LEU A 70 -14.09 1.37 2.50
C LEU A 70 -15.46 0.67 2.55
N GLY A 71 -15.93 0.13 1.44
CA GLY A 71 -17.23 -0.52 1.37
C GLY A 71 -18.36 0.38 1.90
N ALA A 72 -19.12 -0.13 2.84
CA ALA A 72 -20.26 0.59 3.45
C ALA A 72 -19.84 1.82 4.28
N ASP A 73 -18.60 1.92 4.73
CA ASP A 73 -18.12 3.04 5.54
C ASP A 73 -17.75 4.28 4.70
N ALA A 74 -17.69 4.16 3.37
CA ALA A 74 -17.21 5.20 2.47
C ALA A 74 -17.90 6.55 2.66
N VAL A 75 -19.23 6.56 2.74
CA VAL A 75 -20.03 7.79 2.91
C VAL A 75 -19.78 8.43 4.28
N ALA A 76 -19.75 7.63 5.34
CA ALA A 76 -19.52 8.11 6.70
C ALA A 76 -18.13 8.70 6.88
N VAL A 77 -17.11 8.09 6.27
CA VAL A 77 -15.74 8.60 6.27
C VAL A 77 -15.65 9.89 5.46
N ALA A 78 -16.17 9.92 4.24
CA ALA A 78 -16.13 11.10 3.35
C ALA A 78 -16.85 12.31 3.94
N ALA A 79 -17.84 12.10 4.81
CA ALA A 79 -18.54 13.18 5.50
C ALA A 79 -17.70 13.86 6.61
N LYS A 80 -16.61 13.25 7.04
CA LYS A 80 -15.80 13.71 8.19
C LYS A 80 -14.33 13.95 7.89
N ALA A 81 -13.79 13.33 6.85
CA ALA A 81 -12.38 13.43 6.47
C ALA A 81 -12.25 13.78 4.98
N THR A 82 -11.20 14.49 4.62
CA THR A 82 -10.76 14.57 3.23
C THR A 82 -10.14 13.24 2.82
N VAL A 83 -10.73 12.55 1.86
CA VAL A 83 -10.27 11.24 1.41
C VAL A 83 -9.47 11.38 0.13
N ILE A 84 -8.20 10.97 0.16
CA ILE A 84 -7.34 10.82 -1.02
C ILE A 84 -7.24 9.34 -1.32
N GLY A 85 -7.85 8.89 -2.42
CA GLY A 85 -7.85 7.51 -2.85
C GLY A 85 -6.80 7.27 -3.94
N ILE A 86 -5.98 6.23 -3.78
CA ILE A 86 -5.04 5.72 -4.78
C ILE A 86 -5.49 4.30 -5.14
N HIS A 87 -6.22 4.15 -6.24
CA HIS A 87 -6.91 2.91 -6.59
C HIS A 87 -6.70 2.52 -8.04
N SER A 88 -6.64 1.22 -8.29
CA SER A 88 -6.55 0.63 -9.63
C SER A 88 -7.91 0.24 -10.22
N HIS A 89 -8.97 0.28 -9.41
CA HIS A 89 -10.33 -0.09 -9.83
C HIS A 89 -11.34 0.89 -9.23
N ALA A 90 -12.42 1.13 -9.96
CA ALA A 90 -13.57 1.87 -9.45
C ALA A 90 -14.40 0.97 -8.51
N HIS A 91 -14.53 1.38 -7.27
CA HIS A 91 -15.38 0.77 -6.25
C HIS A 91 -15.97 1.87 -5.36
N VAL A 92 -16.85 1.52 -4.43
CA VAL A 92 -17.58 2.51 -3.63
C VAL A 92 -16.64 3.47 -2.90
N GLY A 93 -15.57 2.95 -2.26
CA GLY A 93 -14.58 3.78 -1.57
C GLY A 93 -13.78 4.68 -2.51
N ALA A 94 -13.44 4.19 -3.71
CA ALA A 94 -12.78 5.00 -4.72
C ALA A 94 -13.67 6.17 -5.17
N LEU A 95 -14.94 5.89 -5.47
CA LEU A 95 -15.91 6.90 -5.93
C LEU A 95 -16.30 7.91 -4.84
N ALA A 96 -16.18 7.55 -3.56
CA ALA A 96 -16.40 8.47 -2.44
C ALA A 96 -15.16 9.31 -2.09
N SER A 97 -14.03 9.12 -2.76
CA SER A 97 -12.82 9.90 -2.50
C SER A 97 -12.99 11.35 -2.93
N THR A 98 -12.50 12.28 -2.12
CA THR A 98 -12.44 13.72 -2.45
C THR A 98 -11.48 13.95 -3.63
N LEU A 99 -10.38 13.22 -3.64
CA LEU A 99 -9.42 13.16 -4.74
C LEU A 99 -9.12 11.69 -5.06
N LEU A 100 -9.34 11.30 -6.30
CA LEU A 100 -9.03 9.95 -6.79
C LEU A 100 -7.84 9.98 -7.74
N LEU A 101 -6.79 9.25 -7.40
CA LEU A 101 -5.58 9.10 -8.21
C LEU A 101 -5.55 7.68 -8.81
N PRO A 102 -5.58 7.55 -10.14
CA PRO A 102 -5.59 6.24 -10.79
C PRO A 102 -4.22 5.57 -10.67
N LYS A 103 -4.20 4.38 -10.08
CA LYS A 103 -2.99 3.57 -9.84
C LYS A 103 -2.92 2.42 -10.84
N ALA A 104 -1.74 2.20 -11.39
CA ALA A 104 -1.42 1.02 -12.19
C ALA A 104 -1.63 -0.28 -11.38
N VAL A 105 -2.09 -1.35 -12.02
CA VAL A 105 -2.16 -2.68 -11.41
C VAL A 105 -0.77 -3.31 -11.33
N HIS A 106 -0.66 -4.45 -10.64
CA HIS A 106 0.63 -5.13 -10.45
C HIS A 106 1.31 -5.57 -11.75
N ALA A 107 0.54 -5.89 -12.79
CA ALA A 107 1.07 -6.26 -14.10
C ALA A 107 1.59 -5.06 -14.92
N GLU A 108 1.27 -3.84 -14.52
CA GLU A 108 1.63 -2.58 -15.19
C GLU A 108 2.79 -1.85 -14.52
N GLN A 109 3.44 -2.45 -13.51
CA GLN A 109 4.54 -1.83 -12.78
C GLN A 109 5.59 -2.84 -12.35
N ASP A 110 6.84 -2.41 -12.23
CA ASP A 110 7.91 -3.18 -11.60
C ASP A 110 7.83 -3.06 -10.07
N GLY A 111 8.28 -4.12 -9.38
CA GLY A 111 8.33 -4.14 -7.93
C GLY A 111 8.80 -5.48 -7.38
N SER A 112 8.44 -5.75 -6.13
CA SER A 112 8.69 -7.04 -5.49
C SER A 112 7.56 -7.43 -4.54
N PHE A 113 7.36 -8.74 -4.39
CA PHE A 113 6.49 -9.33 -3.37
C PHE A 113 7.30 -10.28 -2.51
N THR A 114 6.98 -10.32 -1.23
CA THR A 114 7.53 -11.32 -0.31
C THR A 114 6.44 -12.35 -0.03
N ASN A 115 6.68 -13.59 -0.45
CA ASN A 115 5.71 -14.67 -0.26
C ASN A 115 5.62 -15.12 1.21
N VAL A 116 4.65 -15.98 1.52
CA VAL A 116 4.41 -16.50 2.88
C VAL A 116 5.63 -17.17 3.52
N LYS A 117 6.55 -17.70 2.72
CA LYS A 117 7.79 -18.32 3.18
C LYS A 117 8.95 -17.32 3.37
N GLY A 118 8.71 -16.03 3.18
CA GLY A 118 9.73 -14.99 3.30
C GLY A 118 10.62 -14.84 2.07
N ARG A 119 10.31 -15.49 0.96
CA ARG A 119 11.07 -15.30 -0.28
C ARG A 119 10.64 -14.03 -0.97
N VAL A 120 11.57 -13.12 -1.17
CA VAL A 120 11.40 -11.91 -1.97
C VAL A 120 11.53 -12.26 -3.45
N GLN A 121 10.54 -11.91 -4.24
CA GLN A 121 10.46 -12.23 -5.67
C GLN A 121 10.18 -10.96 -6.47
N ARG A 122 10.80 -10.84 -7.63
CA ARG A 122 10.58 -9.71 -8.52
C ARG A 122 9.22 -9.81 -9.22
N VAL A 123 8.51 -8.71 -9.25
CA VAL A 123 7.36 -8.49 -10.13
C VAL A 123 7.84 -7.65 -11.31
N ARG A 124 7.67 -8.15 -12.51
CA ARG A 124 8.05 -7.47 -13.75
C ARG A 124 6.82 -6.87 -14.42
N LYS A 125 6.95 -5.62 -14.84
CA LYS A 125 5.96 -4.99 -15.69
C LYS A 125 5.75 -5.82 -16.96
N ALA A 126 4.52 -6.21 -17.22
CA ALA A 126 4.11 -7.00 -18.39
C ALA A 126 3.28 -6.18 -19.38
N LEU A 127 2.60 -5.13 -18.92
CA LEU A 127 1.72 -4.27 -19.69
C LEU A 127 2.04 -2.80 -19.46
N GLU A 128 1.73 -1.95 -20.44
CA GLU A 128 1.74 -0.50 -20.19
C GLU A 128 0.55 -0.10 -19.31
N PRO A 129 0.73 0.87 -18.40
CA PRO A 129 -0.36 1.40 -17.60
C PRO A 129 -1.51 1.90 -18.46
N LEU A 130 -2.74 1.60 -18.05
CA LEU A 130 -3.93 2.01 -18.77
C LEU A 130 -4.19 3.51 -18.59
N ALA A 131 -4.37 4.20 -19.70
CA ALA A 131 -4.68 5.65 -19.74
C ALA A 131 -3.69 6.49 -18.91
N GLU A 132 -4.18 7.27 -17.96
CA GLU A 132 -3.38 8.13 -17.07
C GLU A 132 -2.97 7.46 -15.75
N SER A 133 -3.15 6.15 -15.62
CA SER A 133 -2.74 5.45 -14.40
C SER A 133 -1.22 5.42 -14.26
N LEU A 134 -0.74 5.60 -13.03
CA LEU A 134 0.68 5.62 -12.73
C LEU A 134 1.03 4.54 -11.70
N PRO A 135 2.27 4.03 -11.72
CA PRO A 135 2.78 3.19 -10.65
C PRO A 135 2.57 3.84 -9.28
N GLY A 136 2.20 3.04 -8.28
CA GLY A 136 1.89 3.55 -6.95
C GLY A 136 3.01 4.36 -6.31
N TYR A 137 4.27 3.97 -6.54
CA TYR A 137 5.43 4.73 -6.06
C TYR A 137 5.57 6.11 -6.74
N THR A 138 5.24 6.21 -8.03
CA THR A 138 5.25 7.50 -8.76
C THR A 138 4.21 8.45 -8.18
N LEU A 139 2.99 7.95 -7.92
CA LEU A 139 1.95 8.75 -7.26
C LEU A 139 2.37 9.22 -5.87
N ALA A 140 3.01 8.34 -5.08
CA ALA A 140 3.52 8.71 -3.77
C ALA A 140 4.61 9.80 -3.85
N PHE A 141 5.46 9.75 -4.87
CA PHE A 141 6.50 10.77 -5.08
C PHE A 141 5.89 12.11 -5.51
N HIS A 142 4.92 12.11 -6.43
CA HIS A 142 4.22 13.34 -6.82
C HIS A 142 3.49 13.98 -5.64
N LEU A 143 2.87 13.19 -4.76
CA LEU A 143 2.28 13.70 -3.53
C LEU A 143 3.33 14.31 -2.60
N ALA A 144 4.46 13.63 -2.40
CA ALA A 144 5.54 14.15 -1.56
C ALA A 144 6.11 15.47 -2.12
N GLU A 145 6.36 15.54 -3.42
CA GLU A 145 6.83 16.76 -4.10
C GLU A 145 5.83 17.91 -4.00
N SER A 146 4.54 17.60 -4.14
CA SER A 146 3.46 18.60 -3.98
C SER A 146 3.39 19.16 -2.55
N LEU A 147 3.88 18.40 -1.58
CA LEU A 147 4.01 18.80 -0.17
C LEU A 147 5.37 19.45 0.14
N GLY A 148 6.22 19.68 -0.85
CA GLY A 148 7.54 20.30 -0.70
C GLY A 148 8.66 19.34 -0.28
N HIS A 149 8.44 18.02 -0.37
CA HIS A 149 9.45 17.01 -0.06
C HIS A 149 10.09 16.48 -1.35
N LYS A 150 11.40 16.32 -1.33
CA LYS A 150 12.10 15.68 -2.45
C LYS A 150 11.84 14.17 -2.44
N ALA A 151 11.52 13.60 -3.61
CA ALA A 151 11.43 12.16 -3.77
C ALA A 151 12.77 11.48 -3.41
N PRO A 152 12.78 10.43 -2.58
CA PRO A 152 14.00 9.78 -2.13
C PRO A 152 14.64 8.88 -3.20
N ALA A 153 13.91 8.57 -4.25
CA ALA A 153 14.31 7.68 -5.34
C ALA A 153 13.53 8.04 -6.60
N SER A 154 13.99 7.57 -7.76
CA SER A 154 13.35 7.84 -9.06
C SER A 154 12.90 6.56 -9.79
N SER A 155 13.30 5.40 -9.31
CA SER A 155 13.06 4.11 -9.96
C SER A 155 12.79 2.98 -8.95
N PRO A 156 12.13 1.88 -9.38
CA PRO A 156 11.97 0.69 -8.55
C PRO A 156 13.27 0.13 -8.01
N THR A 157 14.35 0.15 -8.79
CA THR A 157 15.68 -0.32 -8.38
C THR A 157 16.24 0.54 -7.24
N GLU A 158 16.14 1.86 -7.35
CA GLU A 158 16.57 2.77 -6.27
C GLU A 158 15.72 2.62 -5.01
N ILE A 159 14.39 2.48 -5.16
CA ILE A 159 13.50 2.21 -4.03
C ILE A 159 13.90 0.91 -3.33
N PHE A 160 14.16 -0.15 -4.09
CA PHE A 160 14.56 -1.43 -3.52
C PHE A 160 15.92 -1.34 -2.81
N SER A 161 16.85 -0.57 -3.34
CA SER A 161 18.14 -0.32 -2.68
C SER A 161 17.97 0.39 -1.33
N LEU A 162 17.03 1.34 -1.24
CA LEU A 162 16.69 1.98 0.03
C LEU A 162 16.03 1.01 1.02
N LEU A 163 15.19 0.08 0.54
CA LEU A 163 14.62 -1.00 1.37
C LEU A 163 15.72 -1.91 1.90
N ALA A 164 16.60 -2.38 1.03
CA ALA A 164 17.71 -3.27 1.39
C ALA A 164 18.65 -2.63 2.45
N ALA A 165 18.83 -1.31 2.40
CA ALA A 165 19.64 -0.58 3.36
C ALA A 165 18.95 -0.36 4.73
N LYS A 166 17.62 -0.44 4.81
CA LYS A 166 16.86 -0.06 6.02
C LYS A 166 16.12 -1.22 6.66
N VAL A 167 15.77 -2.25 5.91
CA VAL A 167 14.90 -3.34 6.36
C VAL A 167 15.70 -4.63 6.39
N PRO A 168 15.96 -5.22 7.57
CA PRO A 168 16.82 -6.41 7.70
C PRO A 168 16.41 -7.59 6.82
N ALA A 169 15.13 -7.79 6.58
CA ALA A 169 14.63 -8.87 5.72
C ALA A 169 15.05 -8.75 4.24
N TYR A 170 15.53 -7.58 3.82
CA TYR A 170 15.97 -7.28 2.45
C TYR A 170 17.49 -7.05 2.36
N GLU A 171 18.22 -7.15 3.47
CA GLU A 171 19.66 -6.90 3.51
C GLU A 171 20.41 -7.79 2.51
N GLY A 172 21.31 -7.19 1.74
CA GLY A 172 22.11 -7.88 0.73
C GLY A 172 21.37 -8.24 -0.56
N LEU A 173 20.07 -7.94 -0.66
CA LEU A 173 19.29 -8.16 -1.89
C LEU A 173 19.39 -6.96 -2.83
N SER A 174 19.23 -7.22 -4.13
CA SER A 174 19.03 -6.20 -5.15
C SER A 174 17.86 -6.60 -6.06
N LEU A 175 17.10 -5.61 -6.54
CA LEU A 175 15.92 -5.89 -7.38
C LEU A 175 16.27 -6.71 -8.62
N ASP A 176 17.42 -6.42 -9.25
CA ASP A 176 17.87 -7.12 -10.45
C ASP A 176 18.39 -8.52 -10.17
N GLY A 177 18.85 -8.79 -8.94
CA GLY A 177 19.29 -10.11 -8.47
C GLY A 177 18.14 -11.02 -8.02
N LEU A 178 16.91 -10.50 -7.91
CA LEU A 178 15.77 -11.33 -7.51
C LEU A 178 15.31 -12.23 -8.66
N GLY A 179 15.12 -13.52 -8.33
CA GLY A 179 14.43 -14.47 -9.21
C GLY A 179 12.92 -14.22 -9.28
N ASN A 180 12.30 -14.80 -10.28
CA ASN A 180 10.85 -14.83 -10.43
C ASN A 180 10.25 -15.89 -9.53
#